data_2344bea4c47749a606f0781919ddb193
#
_entry.id   2344bea4c47749a606f0781919ddb193
#
_cell.length_a   1.000
_cell.length_b   1.000
_cell.length_c   1.000
_cell.angle_alpha   90.00
_cell.angle_beta   90.00
_cell.angle_gamma   90.00
#
_symmetry.space_group_name_H-M   'P 1'
#
loop_
_entity.id
_entity.type
_entity.pdbx_description
1 polymer ?
#
loop_
_entity_poly.entity_id
_entity_poly.type
_entity_poly.pdbx_seq_one_letter_code
_entity_poly.pdbx_strand_id
1 'polypeptide(L)'
;MTESVNTELRIAVIGAGPAGVYSSDIFLRQLKKLGEELGLGTAARIDLFEKLPVPFGLVRYGVAPDHPSIKFIASALEKTLDNPDIHLYCDVEFGKDVTLDDLLARYDAVLFATGAVKDKPLNLPGADLDGVYGAAKFVEWYDGYPTGAREWPLTAENVAVIGGGNVAMDVARELMRNADDLKAKTDIPDNVYEGIGRNKARVLHLFIRRGVAQAKFSVQELREMEKLPGVQLIINEDDFELDDDTIEVAGKDKLTRQMVEELFTIREMAEDMEDDGDTDFEGNPADRKYYVHFNSAPVEVLGEDGKVTAIRVERTETGADGKMHRTGEFTDYPVEAVYHAIGYQPAEAP
;
A
#
# COMPACT_ATOMS: atom_id res chain seq x y z
N MET A 1 -15.49 -5.31 -55.69
CA MET A 1 -14.29 -5.50 -54.88
C MET A 1 -14.15 -4.26 -54.05
N THR A 2 -14.63 -4.31 -52.83
CA THR A 2 -14.41 -3.24 -51.83
C THR A 2 -12.98 -3.38 -51.37
N GLU A 3 -12.13 -2.42 -51.69
CA GLU A 3 -10.80 -2.31 -51.06
C GLU A 3 -11.00 -2.32 -49.54
N SER A 4 -10.49 -3.33 -48.87
CA SER A 4 -10.39 -3.34 -47.41
C SER A 4 -9.40 -2.24 -47.06
N VAL A 5 -9.90 -1.11 -46.60
CA VAL A 5 -9.04 -0.10 -45.97
C VAL A 5 -8.50 -0.72 -44.71
N ASN A 6 -7.28 -1.22 -44.79
CA ASN A 6 -6.55 -1.73 -43.66
C ASN A 6 -6.06 -0.49 -42.86
N THR A 7 -6.90 0.02 -42.00
CA THR A 7 -6.58 1.19 -41.17
C THR A 7 -5.94 0.66 -39.89
N GLU A 8 -4.64 0.85 -39.75
CA GLU A 8 -3.94 0.60 -38.50
C GLU A 8 -4.34 1.67 -37.46
N LEU A 9 -4.94 1.24 -36.35
CA LEU A 9 -5.26 2.13 -35.25
C LEU A 9 -3.99 2.44 -34.43
N ARG A 10 -3.82 3.72 -34.12
CA ARG A 10 -2.71 4.19 -33.28
C ARG A 10 -3.25 4.65 -31.92
N ILE A 11 -2.80 3.99 -30.86
CA ILE A 11 -3.27 4.27 -29.51
C ILE A 11 -2.09 4.75 -28.65
N ALA A 12 -2.27 5.88 -27.99
CA ALA A 12 -1.35 6.33 -26.95
C ALA A 12 -1.87 5.88 -25.58
N VAL A 13 -0.98 5.29 -24.76
CA VAL A 13 -1.27 4.94 -23.37
C VAL A 13 -0.30 5.69 -22.47
N ILE A 14 -0.83 6.44 -21.51
CA ILE A 14 -0.04 7.26 -20.59
C ILE A 14 0.02 6.55 -19.24
N GLY A 15 1.23 6.08 -18.90
CA GLY A 15 1.54 5.30 -17.71
C GLY A 15 1.76 3.81 -18.01
N ALA A 16 3.00 3.33 -17.82
CA ALA A 16 3.39 1.94 -18.00
C ALA A 16 3.36 1.12 -16.70
N GLY A 17 2.45 1.45 -15.79
CA GLY A 17 2.07 0.61 -14.67
C GLY A 17 1.24 -0.60 -15.12
N PRO A 18 0.84 -1.50 -14.19
CA PRO A 18 0.04 -2.69 -14.54
C PRO A 18 -1.21 -2.37 -15.35
N ALA A 19 -1.91 -1.28 -15.02
CA ALA A 19 -3.12 -0.88 -15.73
C ALA A 19 -2.84 -0.54 -17.19
N GLY A 20 -1.77 0.22 -17.49
CA GLY A 20 -1.40 0.57 -18.85
C GLY A 20 -0.94 -0.64 -19.67
N VAL A 21 -0.10 -1.49 -19.08
CA VAL A 21 0.42 -2.68 -19.76
C VAL A 21 -0.70 -3.69 -20.05
N TYR A 22 -1.52 -4.03 -19.07
CA TYR A 22 -2.61 -5.00 -19.27
C TYR A 22 -3.71 -4.47 -20.19
N SER A 23 -4.07 -3.18 -20.10
CA SER A 23 -5.08 -2.62 -21.02
C SER A 23 -4.58 -2.61 -22.45
N SER A 24 -3.29 -2.42 -22.70
CA SER A 24 -2.66 -2.55 -24.02
C SER A 24 -2.84 -3.96 -24.61
N ASP A 25 -2.49 -4.98 -23.84
CA ASP A 25 -2.65 -6.38 -24.25
C ASP A 25 -4.13 -6.76 -24.47
N ILE A 26 -5.00 -6.37 -23.55
CA ILE A 26 -6.44 -6.64 -23.65
C ILE A 26 -7.01 -5.98 -24.90
N PHE A 27 -6.65 -4.72 -25.18
CA PHE A 27 -7.10 -4.00 -26.36
C PHE A 27 -6.70 -4.74 -27.64
N LEU A 28 -5.43 -5.10 -27.80
CA LEU A 28 -4.93 -5.82 -28.99
C LEU A 28 -5.64 -7.16 -29.19
N ARG A 29 -5.82 -7.94 -28.13
CA ARG A 29 -6.54 -9.21 -28.18
C ARG A 29 -8.01 -9.05 -28.55
N GLN A 30 -8.70 -8.07 -27.99
CA GLN A 30 -10.11 -7.80 -28.31
C GLN A 30 -10.30 -7.27 -29.72
N LEU A 31 -9.40 -6.38 -30.19
CA LEU A 31 -9.43 -5.88 -31.55
C LEU A 31 -9.24 -7.01 -32.57
N LYS A 32 -8.26 -7.91 -32.34
CA LYS A 32 -8.05 -9.07 -33.19
C LYS A 32 -9.28 -9.96 -33.26
N LYS A 33 -9.87 -10.28 -32.11
CA LYS A 33 -11.09 -11.10 -32.05
C LYS A 33 -12.27 -10.44 -32.81
N LEU A 34 -12.48 -9.15 -32.63
CA LEU A 34 -13.52 -8.40 -33.33
C LEU A 34 -13.29 -8.40 -34.85
N GLY A 35 -12.03 -8.24 -35.29
CA GLY A 35 -11.65 -8.31 -36.70
C GLY A 35 -11.97 -9.67 -37.31
N GLU A 36 -11.67 -10.76 -36.63
CA GLU A 36 -11.99 -12.13 -37.06
C GLU A 36 -13.52 -12.34 -37.16
N GLU A 37 -14.30 -11.87 -36.17
CA GLU A 37 -15.76 -11.97 -36.16
C GLU A 37 -16.43 -11.18 -37.30
N LEU A 38 -15.88 -10.04 -37.64
CA LEU A 38 -16.45 -9.16 -38.68
C LEU A 38 -15.85 -9.41 -40.07
N GLY A 39 -14.85 -10.27 -40.21
CA GLY A 39 -14.14 -10.50 -41.46
C GLY A 39 -13.34 -9.27 -41.92
N LEU A 40 -12.87 -8.45 -41.00
CA LEU A 40 -12.11 -7.23 -41.24
C LEU A 40 -10.64 -7.45 -40.90
N GLY A 41 -9.74 -6.90 -41.70
CA GLY A 41 -8.32 -6.76 -41.32
C GLY A 41 -8.19 -5.63 -40.32
N THR A 42 -7.97 -5.98 -39.04
CA THR A 42 -7.74 -4.98 -38.00
C THR A 42 -6.30 -5.05 -37.53
N ALA A 43 -5.62 -3.91 -37.52
CA ALA A 43 -4.29 -3.75 -36.94
C ALA A 43 -4.31 -2.57 -35.97
N ALA A 44 -3.53 -2.66 -34.92
CA ALA A 44 -3.32 -1.52 -34.04
C ALA A 44 -1.86 -1.53 -33.55
N ARG A 45 -1.36 -0.32 -33.33
CA ARG A 45 -0.08 -0.05 -32.67
C ARG A 45 -0.35 0.75 -31.40
N ILE A 46 0.27 0.34 -30.31
CA ILE A 46 0.20 1.02 -29.02
C ILE A 46 1.56 1.62 -28.70
N ASP A 47 1.58 2.93 -28.49
CA ASP A 47 2.73 3.64 -27.97
C ASP A 47 2.45 3.94 -26.47
N LEU A 48 3.21 3.30 -25.59
CA LEU A 48 3.07 3.34 -24.13
C LEU A 48 4.11 4.28 -23.54
N PHE A 49 3.67 5.37 -22.93
CA PHE A 49 4.54 6.43 -22.39
C PHE A 49 4.66 6.32 -20.88
N GLU A 50 5.89 6.37 -20.36
CA GLU A 50 6.19 6.32 -18.93
C GLU A 50 7.14 7.46 -18.54
N LYS A 51 6.76 8.22 -17.50
CA LYS A 51 7.59 9.32 -17.00
C LYS A 51 8.87 8.88 -16.30
N LEU A 52 8.90 7.64 -15.80
CA LEU A 52 10.07 7.07 -15.14
C LEU A 52 11.00 6.41 -16.17
N PRO A 53 12.29 6.18 -15.81
CA PRO A 53 13.23 5.49 -16.68
C PRO A 53 12.92 4.00 -16.85
N VAL A 54 11.98 3.45 -16.08
CA VAL A 54 11.58 2.04 -16.09
C VAL A 54 10.07 1.90 -15.91
N PRO A 55 9.44 0.87 -16.52
CA PRO A 55 8.01 0.60 -16.39
C PRO A 55 7.66 -0.09 -15.07
N PHE A 56 6.38 -0.43 -14.96
CA PHE A 56 5.68 -1.25 -13.96
C PHE A 56 5.17 -0.49 -12.74
N GLY A 57 5.36 0.83 -12.64
CA GLY A 57 4.71 1.68 -11.66
C GLY A 57 4.77 1.12 -10.22
N LEU A 58 3.61 0.95 -9.56
CA LEU A 58 3.53 0.48 -8.18
C LEU A 58 3.94 -0.99 -7.97
N VAL A 59 4.05 -1.82 -9.00
CA VAL A 59 4.64 -3.16 -8.84
C VAL A 59 6.13 -3.05 -8.50
N ARG A 60 6.80 -2.02 -9.04
CA ARG A 60 8.20 -1.75 -8.75
C ARG A 60 8.41 -0.86 -7.53
N TYR A 61 7.57 0.17 -7.39
CA TYR A 61 7.76 1.27 -6.44
C TYR A 61 6.58 1.47 -5.47
N GLY A 62 5.90 0.40 -5.11
CA GLY A 62 4.73 0.46 -4.22
C GLY A 62 4.38 -0.87 -3.56
N VAL A 63 5.04 -1.95 -3.95
CA VAL A 63 4.95 -3.25 -3.29
C VAL A 63 6.16 -3.38 -2.36
N ALA A 64 5.91 -3.66 -1.09
CA ALA A 64 6.96 -3.79 -0.09
C ALA A 64 8.06 -4.77 -0.54
N PRO A 65 9.34 -4.53 -0.22
CA PRO A 65 10.46 -5.31 -0.70
C PRO A 65 10.41 -6.78 -0.28
N ASP A 66 9.76 -7.07 0.83
CA ASP A 66 9.59 -8.41 1.38
C ASP A 66 8.41 -9.22 0.77
N HIS A 67 7.75 -8.68 -0.27
CA HIS A 67 6.74 -9.39 -1.08
C HIS A 67 7.26 -9.82 -2.47
N PRO A 68 8.27 -10.69 -2.57
CA PRO A 68 8.86 -11.08 -3.84
C PRO A 68 7.86 -11.76 -4.79
N SER A 69 6.87 -12.49 -4.26
CA SER A 69 5.83 -13.15 -5.05
C SER A 69 4.93 -12.15 -5.78
N ILE A 70 4.64 -11.00 -5.18
CA ILE A 70 3.86 -9.94 -5.82
C ILE A 70 4.73 -9.19 -6.82
N LYS A 71 5.97 -8.87 -6.47
CA LYS A 71 6.95 -8.25 -7.39
C LYS A 71 7.21 -9.13 -8.63
N PHE A 72 7.07 -10.45 -8.53
CA PHE A 72 7.20 -11.38 -9.65
C PHE A 72 6.18 -11.15 -10.79
N ILE A 73 5.07 -10.45 -10.53
CA ILE A 73 4.12 -9.99 -11.56
C ILE A 73 4.85 -9.16 -12.64
N ALA A 74 5.95 -8.49 -12.31
CA ALA A 74 6.79 -7.77 -13.27
C ALA A 74 7.19 -8.66 -14.46
N SER A 75 7.50 -9.96 -14.25
CA SER A 75 7.84 -10.89 -15.32
C SER A 75 6.69 -11.17 -16.30
N ALA A 76 5.44 -11.13 -15.81
CA ALA A 76 4.27 -11.26 -16.68
C ALA A 76 4.01 -9.97 -17.49
N LEU A 77 4.24 -8.82 -16.86
CA LEU A 77 4.17 -7.52 -17.55
C LEU A 77 5.26 -7.39 -18.62
N GLU A 78 6.47 -7.84 -18.34
CA GLU A 78 7.59 -7.86 -19.30
C GLU A 78 7.25 -8.67 -20.55
N LYS A 79 6.69 -9.88 -20.39
CA LYS A 79 6.20 -10.69 -21.53
C LYS A 79 5.14 -9.98 -22.37
N THR A 80 4.31 -9.15 -21.74
CA THR A 80 3.32 -8.35 -22.45
C THR A 80 4.01 -7.28 -23.31
N LEU A 81 5.07 -6.66 -22.79
CA LEU A 81 5.86 -5.66 -23.51
C LEU A 81 6.72 -6.25 -24.66
N ASP A 82 6.92 -7.56 -24.69
CA ASP A 82 7.56 -8.26 -25.83
C ASP A 82 6.68 -8.31 -27.09
N ASN A 83 5.40 -7.90 -26.98
CA ASN A 83 4.50 -7.84 -28.12
C ASN A 83 4.98 -6.75 -29.11
N PRO A 84 5.23 -7.11 -30.41
CA PRO A 84 5.76 -6.18 -31.39
C PRO A 84 4.83 -4.99 -31.71
N ASP A 85 3.55 -5.09 -31.34
CA ASP A 85 2.57 -4.00 -31.53
C ASP A 85 2.51 -3.04 -30.33
N ILE A 86 3.32 -3.27 -29.28
CA ILE A 86 3.44 -2.41 -28.11
C ILE A 86 4.84 -1.80 -28.06
N HIS A 87 4.94 -0.49 -28.08
CA HIS A 87 6.20 0.25 -28.01
C HIS A 87 6.25 1.06 -26.72
N LEU A 88 7.26 0.81 -25.90
CA LEU A 88 7.47 1.50 -24.64
C LEU A 88 8.44 2.67 -24.81
N TYR A 89 8.03 3.83 -24.32
CA TYR A 89 8.83 5.05 -24.28
C TYR A 89 8.94 5.51 -22.81
N CYS A 90 10.08 5.26 -22.19
CA CYS A 90 10.40 5.75 -20.85
C CYS A 90 11.00 7.15 -20.88
N ASP A 91 11.07 7.82 -19.73
CA ASP A 91 11.52 9.22 -19.59
C ASP A 91 10.69 10.21 -20.42
N VAL A 92 9.40 9.93 -20.63
CA VAL A 92 8.46 10.81 -21.34
C VAL A 92 7.32 11.19 -20.41
N GLU A 93 7.32 12.42 -19.92
CA GLU A 93 6.33 12.93 -18.98
C GLU A 93 5.19 13.67 -19.72
N PHE A 94 3.96 13.17 -19.56
CA PHE A 94 2.77 13.85 -20.07
C PHE A 94 2.59 15.21 -19.38
N GLY A 95 2.29 16.23 -20.17
CA GLY A 95 2.17 17.62 -19.74
C GLY A 95 3.49 18.40 -19.71
N LYS A 96 4.62 17.73 -19.94
CA LYS A 96 5.94 18.35 -20.03
C LYS A 96 6.61 18.08 -21.38
N ASP A 97 6.79 16.79 -21.72
CA ASP A 97 7.46 16.36 -22.94
C ASP A 97 6.47 16.12 -24.09
N VAL A 98 5.24 15.74 -23.78
CA VAL A 98 4.12 15.56 -24.71
C VAL A 98 2.84 16.15 -24.10
N THR A 99 2.07 16.84 -24.94
CA THR A 99 0.77 17.44 -24.56
C THR A 99 -0.39 16.60 -25.08
N LEU A 100 -1.60 16.85 -24.58
CA LEU A 100 -2.81 16.22 -25.12
C LEU A 100 -3.01 16.53 -26.59
N ASP A 101 -2.79 17.78 -27.02
CA ASP A 101 -2.91 18.21 -28.42
C ASP A 101 -1.91 17.47 -29.32
N ASP A 102 -0.67 17.25 -28.85
CA ASP A 102 0.33 16.47 -29.57
C ASP A 102 -0.11 15.03 -29.79
N LEU A 103 -0.74 14.43 -28.78
CA LEU A 103 -1.24 13.08 -28.84
C LEU A 103 -2.46 12.97 -29.75
N LEU A 104 -3.46 13.85 -29.61
CA LEU A 104 -4.68 13.85 -30.43
C LEU A 104 -4.39 14.12 -31.89
N ALA A 105 -3.31 14.81 -32.22
CA ALA A 105 -2.88 15.04 -33.63
C ALA A 105 -2.27 13.78 -34.28
N ARG A 106 -1.89 12.74 -33.50
CA ARG A 106 -1.11 11.59 -33.99
C ARG A 106 -1.73 10.22 -33.69
N TYR A 107 -2.67 10.15 -32.74
CA TYR A 107 -3.30 8.93 -32.26
C TYR A 107 -4.82 9.00 -32.42
N ASP A 108 -5.43 7.87 -32.69
CA ASP A 108 -6.88 7.72 -32.81
C ASP A 108 -7.57 7.72 -31.43
N ALA A 109 -6.84 7.31 -30.37
CA ALA A 109 -7.29 7.37 -28.99
C ALA A 109 -6.12 7.55 -28.02
N VAL A 110 -6.42 8.15 -26.86
CA VAL A 110 -5.48 8.32 -25.74
C VAL A 110 -6.10 7.70 -24.49
N LEU A 111 -5.38 6.78 -23.85
CA LEU A 111 -5.76 6.13 -22.61
C LEU A 111 -4.86 6.62 -21.48
N PHE A 112 -5.46 7.12 -20.40
CA PHE A 112 -4.73 7.51 -19.19
C PHE A 112 -4.78 6.38 -18.17
N ALA A 113 -3.58 5.85 -17.83
CA ALA A 113 -3.35 4.79 -16.85
C ALA A 113 -2.30 5.24 -15.81
N THR A 114 -2.37 6.50 -15.39
CA THR A 114 -1.38 7.22 -14.59
C THR A 114 -1.34 6.79 -13.11
N GLY A 115 -2.27 5.94 -12.70
CA GLY A 115 -2.30 5.37 -11.34
C GLY A 115 -2.73 6.38 -10.26
N ALA A 116 -2.53 5.97 -9.01
CA ALA A 116 -2.78 6.77 -7.82
C ALA A 116 -1.54 6.68 -6.92
N VAL A 117 -0.81 7.79 -6.81
CA VAL A 117 0.52 7.82 -6.15
C VAL A 117 0.63 8.88 -5.04
N LYS A 118 -0.42 9.69 -4.86
CA LYS A 118 -0.45 10.70 -3.79
C LYS A 118 -1.29 10.22 -2.64
N ASP A 119 -0.82 10.44 -1.41
CA ASP A 119 -1.62 10.18 -0.22
C ASP A 119 -2.89 11.03 -0.20
N LYS A 120 -3.99 10.45 0.28
CA LYS A 120 -5.13 11.25 0.70
C LYS A 120 -4.72 12.09 1.90
N PRO A 121 -5.09 13.37 1.96
CA PRO A 121 -4.73 14.23 3.07
C PRO A 121 -5.32 13.68 4.39
N LEU A 122 -4.51 13.73 5.44
CA LEU A 122 -4.97 13.44 6.79
C LEU A 122 -5.71 14.69 7.31
N ASN A 123 -7.04 14.67 7.22
CA ASN A 123 -7.87 15.81 7.61
C ASN A 123 -8.15 15.78 9.13
N LEU A 124 -7.09 15.91 9.93
CA LEU A 124 -7.14 16.00 11.39
C LEU A 124 -6.38 17.24 11.87
N PRO A 125 -6.76 17.85 13.01
CA PRO A 125 -5.93 18.85 13.66
C PRO A 125 -4.53 18.30 13.90
N GLY A 126 -3.49 19.13 13.67
CA GLY A 126 -2.09 18.75 13.82
C GLY A 126 -1.50 17.88 12.71
N ALA A 127 -2.23 17.66 11.61
CA ALA A 127 -1.71 16.88 10.46
C ALA A 127 -0.55 17.55 9.70
N ASP A 128 -0.26 18.81 10.00
CA ASP A 128 0.82 19.62 9.45
C ASP A 128 2.08 19.69 10.35
N LEU A 129 2.05 19.01 11.50
CA LEU A 129 3.19 18.94 12.42
C LEU A 129 4.37 18.17 11.80
N ASP A 130 5.58 18.58 12.15
CA ASP A 130 6.80 17.83 11.83
C ASP A 130 6.77 16.47 12.54
N GLY A 131 6.95 15.38 11.79
CA GLY A 131 6.74 14.02 12.26
C GLY A 131 5.47 13.37 11.72
N VAL A 132 4.61 14.09 10.96
CA VAL A 132 3.47 13.48 10.24
C VAL A 132 3.86 13.20 8.80
N TYR A 133 3.72 11.94 8.38
CA TYR A 133 4.14 11.45 7.07
C TYR A 133 3.03 10.69 6.36
N GLY A 134 2.90 10.91 5.05
CA GLY A 134 2.09 10.05 4.19
C GLY A 134 2.82 8.75 3.85
N ALA A 135 2.08 7.66 3.78
CA ALA A 135 2.62 6.34 3.46
C ALA A 135 3.29 6.30 2.08
N ALA A 136 2.73 6.99 1.06
CA ALA A 136 3.29 6.98 -0.29
C ALA A 136 4.75 7.42 -0.32
N LYS A 137 5.12 8.45 0.45
CA LYS A 137 6.50 8.96 0.48
C LYS A 137 7.47 8.02 1.18
N PHE A 138 7.02 7.33 2.22
CA PHE A 138 7.81 6.30 2.88
C PHE A 138 8.02 5.09 1.97
N VAL A 139 6.96 4.65 1.27
CA VAL A 139 7.02 3.59 0.27
C VAL A 139 7.96 3.96 -0.88
N GLU A 140 7.86 5.17 -1.44
CA GLU A 140 8.79 5.68 -2.45
C GLU A 140 10.25 5.60 -1.98
N TRP A 141 10.51 5.89 -0.69
CA TRP A 141 11.85 5.83 -0.13
C TRP A 141 12.36 4.39 -0.04
N TYR A 142 11.62 3.47 0.57
CA TYR A 142 12.13 2.12 0.77
C TYR A 142 12.18 1.28 -0.51
N ASP A 143 11.34 1.58 -1.51
CA ASP A 143 11.40 0.96 -2.84
C ASP A 143 12.41 1.64 -3.78
N GLY A 144 13.12 2.67 -3.33
CA GLY A 144 14.14 3.34 -4.14
C GLY A 144 13.60 4.09 -5.34
N TYR A 145 12.45 4.77 -5.18
CA TYR A 145 11.84 5.56 -6.25
C TYR A 145 12.85 6.60 -6.81
N PRO A 146 13.03 6.71 -8.15
CA PRO A 146 14.14 7.47 -8.75
C PRO A 146 14.25 8.92 -8.31
N THR A 147 13.11 9.58 -8.08
CA THR A 147 13.03 10.99 -7.62
C THR A 147 12.61 11.11 -6.16
N GLY A 148 12.52 10.00 -5.43
CA GLY A 148 12.19 9.95 -4.01
C GLY A 148 13.30 10.47 -3.10
N ALA A 149 12.97 10.61 -1.81
CA ALA A 149 13.95 10.95 -0.80
C ALA A 149 15.09 9.92 -0.77
N ARG A 150 16.32 10.38 -0.53
CA ARG A 150 17.46 9.48 -0.35
C ARG A 150 17.66 9.07 1.10
N GLU A 151 17.16 9.86 2.01
CA GLU A 151 17.20 9.61 3.46
C GLU A 151 15.79 9.74 4.03
N TRP A 152 15.52 9.00 5.10
CA TRP A 152 14.26 9.06 5.83
C TRP A 152 14.53 9.24 7.32
N PRO A 153 13.78 10.11 8.04
CA PRO A 153 14.04 10.41 9.45
C PRO A 153 13.46 9.32 10.37
N LEU A 154 14.16 8.21 10.54
CA LEU A 154 13.79 7.11 11.43
C LEU A 154 14.33 7.34 12.86
N THR A 155 14.04 8.52 13.43
CA THR A 155 14.54 8.95 14.75
C THR A 155 13.54 8.78 15.90
N ALA A 156 12.28 8.53 15.59
CA ALA A 156 11.22 8.30 16.56
C ALA A 156 11.38 6.94 17.24
N GLU A 157 11.20 6.89 18.56
CA GLU A 157 11.15 5.65 19.33
C GLU A 157 9.74 5.08 19.42
N ASN A 158 8.73 5.96 19.49
CA ASN A 158 7.31 5.60 19.51
C ASN A 158 6.64 6.12 18.23
N VAL A 159 6.02 5.22 17.48
CA VAL A 159 5.48 5.52 16.16
C VAL A 159 4.03 5.09 16.07
N ALA A 160 3.20 5.93 15.43
CA ALA A 160 1.84 5.59 15.07
C ALA A 160 1.70 5.34 13.56
N VAL A 161 0.93 4.33 13.19
CA VAL A 161 0.48 4.09 11.82
C VAL A 161 -1.06 4.13 11.80
N ILE A 162 -1.64 4.91 10.88
CA ILE A 162 -3.08 5.06 10.72
C ILE A 162 -3.52 4.34 9.46
N GLY A 163 -4.30 3.28 9.58
CA GLY A 163 -4.86 2.57 8.43
C GLY A 163 -5.21 1.11 8.74
N GLY A 164 -6.12 0.54 7.96
CA GLY A 164 -6.58 -0.85 8.11
C GLY A 164 -6.52 -1.63 6.79
N GLY A 165 -5.60 -1.27 5.90
CA GLY A 165 -5.35 -1.97 4.63
C GLY A 165 -3.90 -2.44 4.51
N ASN A 166 -3.58 -3.21 3.46
CA ASN A 166 -2.26 -3.80 3.24
C ASN A 166 -1.11 -2.78 3.31
N VAL A 167 -1.29 -1.58 2.75
CA VAL A 167 -0.24 -0.53 2.80
C VAL A 167 0.08 -0.11 4.25
N ALA A 168 -0.92 -0.06 5.14
CA ALA A 168 -0.67 0.25 6.55
C ALA A 168 0.11 -0.87 7.24
N MET A 169 -0.20 -2.12 6.92
CA MET A 169 0.52 -3.29 7.40
C MET A 169 1.98 -3.30 6.90
N ASP A 170 2.18 -3.02 5.60
CA ASP A 170 3.52 -2.90 4.99
C ASP A 170 4.35 -1.83 5.69
N VAL A 171 3.79 -0.61 5.83
CA VAL A 171 4.48 0.50 6.51
C VAL A 171 4.85 0.13 7.94
N ALA A 172 3.92 -0.45 8.69
CA ALA A 172 4.15 -0.86 10.07
C ALA A 172 5.22 -1.95 10.16
N ARG A 173 5.17 -2.95 9.28
CA ARG A 173 6.12 -4.04 9.20
C ARG A 173 7.52 -3.54 8.85
N GLU A 174 7.66 -2.71 7.82
CA GLU A 174 8.96 -2.16 7.41
C GLU A 174 9.59 -1.26 8.48
N LEU A 175 8.79 -0.53 9.27
CA LEU A 175 9.26 0.23 10.43
C LEU A 175 9.77 -0.66 11.58
N MET A 176 9.35 -1.91 11.64
CA MET A 176 9.74 -2.87 12.69
C MET A 176 10.74 -3.93 12.22
N ARG A 177 11.17 -3.88 10.93
CA ARG A 177 12.11 -4.83 10.34
C ARG A 177 13.54 -4.64 10.84
N ASN A 178 14.28 -5.76 10.88
CA ASN A 178 15.73 -5.76 11.00
C ASN A 178 16.37 -5.53 9.62
N ALA A 179 17.33 -4.61 9.54
CA ALA A 179 17.98 -4.23 8.28
C ALA A 179 18.75 -5.41 7.65
N ASP A 180 19.45 -6.20 8.45
CA ASP A 180 20.27 -7.32 7.95
C ASP A 180 19.36 -8.42 7.37
N ASP A 181 18.24 -8.72 8.06
CA ASP A 181 17.25 -9.68 7.57
C ASP A 181 16.62 -9.24 6.26
N LEU A 182 16.25 -7.97 6.18
CA LEU A 182 15.66 -7.40 4.96
C LEU A 182 16.67 -7.41 3.80
N LYS A 183 17.92 -6.99 4.03
CA LYS A 183 18.98 -7.00 3.00
C LYS A 183 19.31 -8.40 2.51
N ALA A 184 19.26 -9.39 3.39
CA ALA A 184 19.56 -10.78 3.02
C ALA A 184 18.46 -11.42 2.13
N LYS A 185 17.22 -10.93 2.21
CA LYS A 185 16.04 -11.52 1.55
C LYS A 185 15.51 -10.70 0.38
N THR A 186 15.96 -9.45 0.23
CA THR A 186 15.40 -8.48 -0.73
C THR A 186 16.48 -7.72 -1.47
N ASP A 187 16.05 -6.95 -2.45
CA ASP A 187 16.90 -6.08 -3.28
C ASP A 187 16.89 -4.60 -2.85
N ILE A 188 16.62 -4.33 -1.56
CA ILE A 188 16.59 -2.94 -1.06
C ILE A 188 17.89 -2.19 -1.40
N PRO A 189 17.77 -0.90 -1.77
CA PRO A 189 18.92 -0.03 -2.00
C PRO A 189 19.81 0.12 -0.75
N ASP A 190 21.10 0.36 -0.95
CA ASP A 190 22.06 0.49 0.16
C ASP A 190 21.70 1.64 1.13
N ASN A 191 21.21 2.78 0.62
CA ASN A 191 20.76 3.89 1.44
C ASN A 191 19.52 3.53 2.32
N VAL A 192 18.65 2.64 1.85
CA VAL A 192 17.51 2.12 2.62
C VAL A 192 18.00 1.17 3.71
N TYR A 193 18.89 0.24 3.36
CA TYR A 193 19.53 -0.64 4.33
C TYR A 193 20.21 0.15 5.46
N GLU A 194 21.01 1.16 5.13
CA GLU A 194 21.66 2.03 6.11
C GLU A 194 20.63 2.83 6.95
N GLY A 195 19.54 3.29 6.31
CA GLY A 195 18.46 4.02 6.98
C GLY A 195 17.73 3.15 8.01
N ILE A 196 17.30 1.95 7.62
CA ILE A 196 16.64 0.99 8.51
C ILE A 196 17.60 0.54 9.62
N GLY A 197 18.89 0.36 9.33
CA GLY A 197 19.91 0.04 10.34
C GLY A 197 20.06 1.10 11.44
N ARG A 198 19.67 2.36 11.16
CA ARG A 198 19.67 3.47 12.12
C ARG A 198 18.29 3.74 12.76
N ASN A 199 17.28 2.96 12.40
CA ASN A 199 15.93 3.11 12.91
C ASN A 199 15.86 2.94 14.42
N LYS A 200 15.24 3.91 15.10
CA LYS A 200 15.09 3.92 16.56
C LYS A 200 13.74 3.41 17.05
N ALA A 201 12.83 3.06 16.17
CA ALA A 201 11.49 2.62 16.56
C ALA A 201 11.57 1.40 17.50
N ARG A 202 10.92 1.52 18.66
CA ARG A 202 10.80 0.49 19.70
C ARG A 202 9.35 0.12 19.95
N VAL A 203 8.45 1.08 19.83
CA VAL A 203 7.03 0.87 20.02
C VAL A 203 6.29 1.39 18.79
N LEU A 204 5.45 0.54 18.22
CA LEU A 204 4.58 0.90 17.11
C LEU A 204 3.13 0.64 17.50
N HIS A 205 2.27 1.62 17.22
CA HIS A 205 0.82 1.53 17.37
C HIS A 205 0.17 1.60 15.99
N LEU A 206 -0.51 0.54 15.57
CA LEU A 206 -1.34 0.53 14.36
C LEU A 206 -2.79 0.79 14.74
N PHE A 207 -3.36 1.91 14.29
CA PHE A 207 -4.74 2.30 14.58
C PHE A 207 -5.69 2.00 13.43
N ILE A 208 -6.68 1.15 13.69
CA ILE A 208 -7.71 0.71 12.76
C ILE A 208 -9.07 1.18 13.28
N ARG A 209 -9.70 2.12 12.57
CA ARG A 209 -10.93 2.80 13.02
C ARG A 209 -12.18 1.93 13.06
N ARG A 210 -12.13 0.69 12.63
CA ARG A 210 -13.25 -0.26 12.59
C ARG A 210 -12.83 -1.55 13.26
N GLY A 211 -13.84 -2.38 13.54
CA GLY A 211 -13.62 -3.72 14.09
C GLY A 211 -12.96 -4.68 13.12
N VAL A 212 -12.69 -5.86 13.62
CA VAL A 212 -11.97 -6.94 12.93
C VAL A 212 -12.64 -7.34 11.61
N ALA A 213 -13.97 -7.45 11.58
CA ALA A 213 -14.72 -7.84 10.38
C ALA A 213 -14.60 -6.86 9.21
N GLN A 214 -14.25 -5.61 9.48
CA GLN A 214 -14.11 -4.57 8.47
C GLN A 214 -12.65 -4.25 8.14
N ALA A 215 -11.69 -5.00 8.68
CA ALA A 215 -10.28 -4.93 8.29
C ALA A 215 -10.11 -5.25 6.81
N LYS A 216 -9.24 -4.50 6.12
CA LYS A 216 -9.04 -4.61 4.67
C LYS A 216 -7.71 -5.23 4.28
N PHE A 217 -6.90 -5.58 5.25
CA PHE A 217 -5.68 -6.34 5.00
C PHE A 217 -5.98 -7.83 4.87
N SER A 218 -5.10 -8.57 4.24
CA SER A 218 -5.23 -10.02 4.07
C SER A 218 -4.73 -10.79 5.31
N VAL A 219 -5.20 -12.02 5.48
CA VAL A 219 -4.66 -12.95 6.49
C VAL A 219 -3.15 -13.17 6.33
N GLN A 220 -2.65 -13.09 5.09
CA GLN A 220 -1.23 -13.21 4.81
C GLN A 220 -0.42 -12.09 5.46
N GLU A 221 -0.88 -10.83 5.36
CA GLU A 221 -0.23 -9.68 6.00
C GLU A 221 -0.14 -9.87 7.52
N LEU A 222 -1.21 -10.41 8.11
CA LEU A 222 -1.24 -10.70 9.54
C LEU A 222 -0.18 -11.73 9.93
N ARG A 223 -0.07 -12.83 9.17
CA ARG A 223 0.96 -13.87 9.39
C ARG A 223 2.39 -13.40 9.19
N GLU A 224 2.58 -12.37 8.40
CA GLU A 224 3.90 -11.78 8.21
C GLU A 224 4.33 -10.90 9.38
N MET A 225 3.36 -10.32 10.10
CA MET A 225 3.63 -9.60 11.34
C MET A 225 4.12 -10.55 12.46
N GLU A 226 3.54 -11.75 12.58
CA GLU A 226 3.97 -12.77 13.54
C GLU A 226 5.44 -13.19 13.35
N LYS A 227 5.95 -13.08 12.13
CA LYS A 227 7.30 -13.51 11.77
C LYS A 227 8.37 -12.44 11.94
N LEU A 228 8.04 -11.31 12.56
CA LEU A 228 9.00 -10.23 12.79
C LEU A 228 9.98 -10.60 13.92
N PRO A 229 11.26 -10.86 13.63
CA PRO A 229 12.22 -11.25 14.67
C PRO A 229 12.45 -10.12 15.67
N GLY A 230 12.42 -10.44 16.96
CA GLY A 230 12.65 -9.50 18.05
C GLY A 230 11.51 -8.48 18.23
N VAL A 231 10.31 -8.77 17.73
CA VAL A 231 9.11 -7.93 17.85
C VAL A 231 8.00 -8.69 18.55
N GLN A 232 7.55 -8.20 19.70
CA GLN A 232 6.36 -8.69 20.38
C GLN A 232 5.12 -8.06 19.75
N LEU A 233 4.23 -8.87 19.17
CA LEU A 233 2.93 -8.44 18.66
C LEU A 233 1.90 -8.48 19.78
N ILE A 234 1.17 -7.37 19.99
CA ILE A 234 0.23 -7.22 21.10
C ILE A 234 -1.13 -6.79 20.55
N ILE A 235 -2.18 -7.52 20.90
CA ILE A 235 -3.56 -7.17 20.62
C ILE A 235 -4.30 -7.24 21.96
N ASN A 236 -4.64 -6.08 22.54
CA ASN A 236 -5.31 -6.04 23.82
C ASN A 236 -6.73 -6.60 23.74
N GLU A 237 -7.23 -7.12 24.84
CA GLU A 237 -8.58 -7.68 24.93
C GLU A 237 -9.66 -6.66 24.51
N ASP A 238 -9.55 -5.42 24.99
CA ASP A 238 -10.47 -4.33 24.66
C ASP A 238 -10.46 -3.97 23.18
N ASP A 239 -9.34 -4.18 22.47
CA ASP A 239 -9.19 -3.92 21.04
C ASP A 239 -9.78 -5.03 20.16
N PHE A 240 -10.07 -6.21 20.76
CA PHE A 240 -10.54 -7.40 20.08
C PHE A 240 -11.98 -7.78 20.45
N GLU A 241 -12.83 -6.82 20.72
CA GLU A 241 -14.23 -7.08 21.01
C GLU A 241 -14.96 -7.58 19.75
N LEU A 242 -15.50 -8.80 19.79
CA LEU A 242 -16.34 -9.36 18.75
C LEU A 242 -17.78 -8.90 18.99
N ASP A 243 -18.19 -7.87 18.28
CA ASP A 243 -19.57 -7.48 18.21
C ASP A 243 -20.44 -8.49 17.43
N ASP A 244 -21.77 -8.41 17.60
CA ASP A 244 -22.73 -9.27 16.92
C ASP A 244 -22.60 -9.19 15.39
N ASP A 245 -22.24 -8.02 14.84
CA ASP A 245 -22.02 -7.80 13.40
C ASP A 245 -20.80 -8.56 12.91
N THR A 246 -19.68 -8.53 13.65
CA THR A 246 -18.49 -9.31 13.35
C THR A 246 -18.78 -10.81 13.32
N ILE A 247 -19.55 -11.34 14.31
CA ILE A 247 -19.94 -12.74 14.36
C ILE A 247 -20.84 -13.09 13.17
N GLU A 248 -21.82 -12.25 12.82
CA GLU A 248 -22.71 -12.46 11.69
C GLU A 248 -21.97 -12.46 10.35
N VAL A 249 -21.08 -11.50 10.13
CA VAL A 249 -20.28 -11.38 8.90
C VAL A 249 -19.32 -12.56 8.76
N ALA A 250 -18.59 -12.92 9.83
CA ALA A 250 -17.70 -14.10 9.85
C ALA A 250 -18.47 -15.40 9.60
N GLY A 251 -19.73 -15.48 10.00
CA GLY A 251 -20.63 -16.61 9.71
C GLY A 251 -20.94 -16.76 8.22
N LYS A 252 -20.95 -15.68 7.45
CA LYS A 252 -21.35 -15.64 6.03
C LYS A 252 -20.17 -15.57 5.07
N ASP A 253 -19.08 -14.90 5.46
CA ASP A 253 -17.90 -14.72 4.63
C ASP A 253 -16.70 -15.53 5.12
N LYS A 254 -16.18 -16.39 4.23
CA LYS A 254 -15.06 -17.29 4.56
C LYS A 254 -13.77 -16.52 4.88
N LEU A 255 -13.49 -15.42 4.16
CA LEU A 255 -12.25 -14.66 4.36
C LEU A 255 -12.28 -13.93 5.70
N THR A 256 -13.40 -13.30 6.04
CA THR A 256 -13.61 -12.67 7.36
C THR A 256 -13.48 -13.67 8.48
N ARG A 257 -14.05 -14.88 8.32
CA ARG A 257 -13.90 -15.96 9.31
C ARG A 257 -12.45 -16.34 9.53
N GLN A 258 -11.69 -16.56 8.45
CA GLN A 258 -10.27 -16.89 8.54
C GLN A 258 -9.46 -15.77 9.22
N MET A 259 -9.80 -14.50 8.97
CA MET A 259 -9.18 -13.37 9.61
C MET A 259 -9.44 -13.35 11.12
N VAL A 260 -10.68 -13.55 11.51
CA VAL A 260 -11.09 -13.61 12.93
C VAL A 260 -10.40 -14.78 13.64
N GLU A 261 -10.41 -15.98 13.03
CA GLU A 261 -9.75 -17.17 13.59
C GLU A 261 -8.23 -16.94 13.79
N GLU A 262 -7.57 -16.33 12.82
CA GLU A 262 -6.13 -16.02 12.91
C GLU A 262 -5.85 -15.01 14.02
N LEU A 263 -6.63 -13.93 14.10
CA LEU A 263 -6.47 -12.93 15.16
C LEU A 263 -6.70 -13.50 16.57
N PHE A 264 -7.63 -14.44 16.72
CA PHE A 264 -7.80 -15.18 17.98
C PHE A 264 -6.56 -15.97 18.33
N THR A 265 -6.03 -16.72 17.35
CA THR A 265 -4.82 -17.52 17.56
C THR A 265 -3.64 -16.64 17.98
N ILE A 266 -3.45 -15.51 17.30
CA ILE A 266 -2.38 -14.55 17.63
C ILE A 266 -2.55 -13.99 19.04
N ARG A 267 -3.78 -13.63 19.40
CA ARG A 267 -4.07 -13.10 20.74
C ARG A 267 -3.79 -14.13 21.83
N GLU A 268 -4.28 -15.36 21.69
CA GLU A 268 -4.03 -16.43 22.65
C GLU A 268 -2.51 -16.67 22.82
N MET A 269 -1.77 -16.72 21.72
CA MET A 269 -0.32 -16.87 21.76
C MET A 269 0.36 -15.67 22.41
N ALA A 270 -0.10 -14.45 22.17
CA ALA A 270 0.46 -13.24 22.77
C ALA A 270 0.22 -13.17 24.28
N GLU A 271 -0.95 -13.63 24.77
CA GLU A 271 -1.26 -13.73 26.20
C GLU A 271 -0.31 -14.75 26.90
N ASP A 272 -0.10 -15.90 26.30
CA ASP A 272 0.85 -16.91 26.84
C ASP A 272 2.29 -16.38 26.92
N MET A 273 2.68 -15.50 25.98
CA MET A 273 4.02 -14.88 25.93
C MET A 273 4.22 -13.78 26.98
N GLU A 274 3.17 -13.06 27.39
CA GLU A 274 3.28 -12.04 28.44
C GLU A 274 3.72 -12.64 29.79
N ASP A 275 3.37 -13.89 30.05
CA ASP A 275 3.77 -14.62 31.27
C ASP A 275 5.26 -15.04 31.23
N ASP A 276 5.85 -15.22 30.05
CA ASP A 276 7.25 -15.63 29.83
C ASP A 276 8.23 -14.45 29.63
N GLY A 277 7.74 -13.21 29.59
CA GLY A 277 8.50 -11.99 29.33
C GLY A 277 8.40 -11.52 27.88
N ASP A 278 9.06 -10.39 27.54
CA ASP A 278 9.03 -9.79 26.21
C ASP A 278 9.73 -10.73 25.19
N THR A 279 8.96 -11.51 24.43
CA THR A 279 9.45 -12.42 23.38
C THR A 279 8.72 -12.23 22.05
N ASP A 280 9.36 -12.61 20.94
CA ASP A 280 8.70 -12.76 19.64
C ASP A 280 7.97 -14.12 19.55
N PHE A 281 7.23 -14.36 18.45
CA PHE A 281 6.46 -15.59 18.24
C PHE A 281 7.32 -16.86 18.12
N GLU A 282 8.62 -16.75 17.96
CA GLU A 282 9.56 -17.88 17.98
C GLU A 282 10.18 -18.10 19.38
N GLY A 283 9.79 -17.28 20.37
CA GLY A 283 10.30 -17.35 21.75
C GLY A 283 11.67 -16.69 21.94
N ASN A 284 12.13 -15.88 20.95
CA ASN A 284 13.37 -15.13 21.11
C ASN A 284 13.09 -13.81 21.87
N PRO A 285 14.08 -13.26 22.60
CA PRO A 285 13.92 -11.97 23.26
C PRO A 285 13.49 -10.86 22.27
N ALA A 286 12.43 -10.14 22.61
CA ALA A 286 11.93 -9.00 21.84
C ALA A 286 12.36 -7.68 22.51
N ASP A 287 12.91 -6.76 21.73
CA ASP A 287 13.25 -5.39 22.15
C ASP A 287 12.31 -4.34 21.54
N ARG A 288 11.30 -4.76 20.80
CA ARG A 288 10.30 -3.95 20.14
C ARG A 288 8.90 -4.46 20.41
N LYS A 289 7.92 -3.53 20.44
CA LYS A 289 6.52 -3.84 20.68
C LYS A 289 5.68 -3.31 19.54
N TYR A 290 4.77 -4.13 19.01
CA TYR A 290 3.86 -3.79 17.95
C TYR A 290 2.41 -3.99 18.41
N TYR A 291 1.72 -2.89 18.70
CA TYR A 291 0.33 -2.87 19.12
C TYR A 291 -0.61 -2.73 17.93
N VAL A 292 -1.64 -3.56 17.85
CA VAL A 292 -2.73 -3.43 16.87
C VAL A 292 -4.01 -3.04 17.60
N HIS A 293 -4.53 -1.86 17.29
CA HIS A 293 -5.72 -1.31 17.91
C HIS A 293 -6.88 -1.31 16.92
N PHE A 294 -7.86 -2.17 17.13
CA PHE A 294 -9.14 -2.11 16.42
C PHE A 294 -10.09 -1.14 17.10
N ASN A 295 -11.17 -0.75 16.41
CA ASN A 295 -12.15 0.20 16.91
C ASN A 295 -11.52 1.51 17.46
N SER A 296 -10.46 1.95 16.83
CA SER A 296 -9.60 3.05 17.30
C SER A 296 -9.43 4.09 16.19
N ALA A 297 -10.19 5.19 16.27
CA ALA A 297 -10.19 6.25 15.27
C ALA A 297 -9.32 7.44 15.70
N PRO A 298 -8.18 7.71 15.06
CA PRO A 298 -7.43 8.93 15.30
C PRO A 298 -8.29 10.19 15.04
N VAL A 299 -8.20 11.17 15.94
CA VAL A 299 -9.00 12.41 15.88
C VAL A 299 -8.17 13.67 15.89
N GLU A 300 -6.96 13.62 16.44
CA GLU A 300 -6.04 14.74 16.53
C GLU A 300 -4.59 14.26 16.65
N VAL A 301 -3.65 14.94 16.02
CA VAL A 301 -2.23 14.80 16.30
C VAL A 301 -1.82 15.94 17.20
N LEU A 302 -1.32 15.60 18.39
CA LEU A 302 -0.88 16.56 19.39
C LEU A 302 0.60 16.89 19.20
N GLY A 303 0.97 18.14 19.46
CA GLY A 303 2.36 18.55 19.29
C GLY A 303 2.77 19.72 20.17
N GLU A 304 4.07 19.86 20.32
CA GLU A 304 4.73 20.96 21.00
C GLU A 304 5.87 21.47 20.11
N ASP A 305 6.07 22.77 20.05
CA ASP A 305 7.08 23.44 19.21
C ASP A 305 7.08 22.99 17.74
N GLY A 306 5.87 22.71 17.19
CA GLY A 306 5.67 22.28 15.81
C GLY A 306 6.01 20.82 15.52
N LYS A 307 6.30 20.00 16.53
CA LYS A 307 6.61 18.57 16.41
C LYS A 307 5.58 17.71 17.07
N VAL A 308 5.37 16.52 16.53
CA VAL A 308 4.49 15.49 17.10
C VAL A 308 4.99 15.06 18.49
N THR A 309 4.06 14.99 19.45
CA THR A 309 4.32 14.47 20.81
C THR A 309 3.33 13.38 21.22
N ALA A 310 2.14 13.33 20.62
CA ALA A 310 1.16 12.27 20.86
C ALA A 310 0.13 12.23 19.73
N ILE A 311 -0.65 11.15 19.71
CA ILE A 311 -1.85 11.02 18.89
C ILE A 311 -3.05 10.75 19.80
N ARG A 312 -4.14 11.52 19.60
CA ARG A 312 -5.42 11.30 20.29
C ARG A 312 -6.29 10.40 19.45
N VAL A 313 -6.78 9.36 20.07
CA VAL A 313 -7.61 8.33 19.45
C VAL A 313 -8.92 8.24 20.19
N GLU A 314 -10.03 8.18 19.44
CA GLU A 314 -11.36 7.94 19.97
C GLU A 314 -11.77 6.49 19.77
N ARG A 315 -12.30 5.87 20.82
CA ARG A 315 -12.93 4.55 20.74
C ARG A 315 -14.13 4.60 19.79
N THR A 316 -14.29 3.59 18.96
CA THR A 316 -15.43 3.44 18.06
C THR A 316 -16.10 2.09 18.30
N GLU A 317 -17.34 1.97 17.86
CA GLU A 317 -18.11 0.74 17.88
C GLU A 317 -18.88 0.57 16.57
N THR A 318 -19.24 -0.66 16.21
CA THR A 318 -20.14 -0.94 15.09
C THR A 318 -21.57 -0.99 15.62
N GLY A 319 -22.41 -0.06 15.20
CA GLY A 319 -23.82 -0.03 15.60
C GLY A 319 -24.66 -1.09 14.88
N ALA A 320 -25.86 -1.32 15.36
CA ALA A 320 -26.84 -2.25 14.76
C ALA A 320 -27.19 -1.92 13.29
N ASP A 321 -26.83 -0.74 12.80
CA ASP A 321 -26.98 -0.31 11.41
C ASP A 321 -25.76 -0.68 10.53
N GLY A 322 -24.76 -1.39 11.07
CA GLY A 322 -23.51 -1.76 10.41
C GLY A 322 -22.56 -0.56 10.18
N LYS A 323 -22.84 0.59 10.81
CA LYS A 323 -22.00 1.78 10.70
C LYS A 323 -21.14 1.98 11.94
N MET A 324 -20.00 2.59 11.70
CA MET A 324 -19.09 3.01 12.76
C MET A 324 -19.70 4.20 13.53
N HIS A 325 -19.79 4.08 14.84
CA HIS A 325 -20.19 5.12 15.77
C HIS A 325 -19.02 5.50 16.68
N ARG A 326 -18.97 6.74 17.10
CA ARG A 326 -17.99 7.27 18.04
C ARG A 326 -18.55 7.22 19.46
N THR A 327 -17.74 6.76 20.41
CA THR A 327 -18.18 6.58 21.81
C THR A 327 -17.99 7.84 22.66
N GLY A 328 -17.12 8.75 22.26
CA GLY A 328 -16.71 9.90 23.06
C GLY A 328 -15.62 9.57 24.08
N GLU A 329 -15.06 8.37 24.05
CA GLU A 329 -13.94 7.95 24.88
C GLU A 329 -12.62 8.19 24.14
N PHE A 330 -11.70 8.93 24.76
CA PHE A 330 -10.44 9.33 24.14
C PHE A 330 -9.25 8.82 24.93
N THR A 331 -8.21 8.39 24.19
CA THR A 331 -6.91 8.03 24.74
C THR A 331 -5.82 8.74 23.97
N ASP A 332 -4.86 9.32 24.68
CA ASP A 332 -3.67 9.95 24.09
C ASP A 332 -2.50 8.98 24.17
N TYR A 333 -1.93 8.65 23.01
CA TYR A 333 -0.76 7.78 22.89
C TYR A 333 0.47 8.63 22.61
N PRO A 334 1.49 8.63 23.49
CA PRO A 334 2.76 9.32 23.23
C PRO A 334 3.46 8.74 22.01
N VAL A 335 3.69 9.55 20.98
CA VAL A 335 4.41 9.17 19.76
C VAL A 335 5.18 10.37 19.22
N GLU A 336 6.30 10.13 18.55
CA GLU A 336 7.12 11.18 17.92
C GLU A 336 6.95 11.20 16.38
N ALA A 337 6.34 10.15 15.81
CA ALA A 337 6.03 10.11 14.38
C ALA A 337 4.67 9.46 14.12
N VAL A 338 3.95 9.97 13.11
CA VAL A 338 2.66 9.47 12.65
C VAL A 338 2.73 9.21 11.14
N TYR A 339 2.46 7.99 10.72
CA TYR A 339 2.33 7.60 9.32
C TYR A 339 0.85 7.36 8.98
N HIS A 340 0.34 7.96 7.92
CA HIS A 340 -1.04 7.71 7.50
C HIS A 340 -1.11 6.96 6.17
N ALA A 341 -1.75 5.79 6.18
CA ALA A 341 -1.99 4.91 5.05
C ALA A 341 -3.50 4.75 4.81
N ILE A 342 -4.20 5.86 4.56
CA ILE A 342 -5.67 5.94 4.45
C ILE A 342 -6.15 5.91 2.99
N GLY A 343 -5.27 5.54 2.08
CA GLY A 343 -5.49 5.37 0.65
C GLY A 343 -4.84 6.48 -0.18
N TYR A 344 -4.79 6.23 -1.50
CA TYR A 344 -4.19 7.13 -2.48
C TYR A 344 -5.24 7.90 -3.25
N GLN A 345 -4.80 9.01 -3.85
CA GLN A 345 -5.57 9.79 -4.81
C GLN A 345 -5.00 9.56 -6.21
N PRO A 346 -5.87 9.42 -7.24
CA PRO A 346 -5.43 9.43 -8.63
C PRO A 346 -4.77 10.75 -8.97
N ALA A 347 -3.91 10.75 -9.99
CA ALA A 347 -3.47 11.98 -10.62
C ALA A 347 -4.71 12.70 -11.22
N GLU A 348 -4.67 14.03 -11.21
CA GLU A 348 -5.71 14.80 -11.91
C GLU A 348 -5.70 14.43 -13.39
N ALA A 349 -6.88 14.17 -13.93
CA ALA A 349 -7.04 13.97 -15.36
C ALA A 349 -6.83 15.31 -16.09
N PRO A 350 -6.24 15.29 -17.29
CA PRO A 350 -6.03 16.49 -18.10
C PRO A 350 -7.34 17.16 -18.54
#